data_899efbe391fc09a1532c48dee5c0a9dd
#
_entry.id   899efbe391fc09a1532c48dee5c0a9dd
#
_cell.length_a   1.000
_cell.length_b   1.000
_cell.length_c   1.000
_cell.angle_alpha   90.00
_cell.angle_beta   90.00
_cell.angle_gamma   90.00
#
_symmetry.space_group_name_H-M   'P 1'
#
loop_
_entity.id
_entity.type
_entity.pdbx_description
1 polymer ?
#
loop_
_entity_poly.entity_id
_entity_poly.type
_entity_poly.pdbx_seq_one_letter_code
_entity_poly.pdbx_strand_id
1 'polypeptide(L)' 'MQEAIVKAACALGAGLCMGIGAIGPAIGEGNAVGKALEGMARQPESTSNLRTNMLVGCAVAETTGIYSLVIALLLLFVFK' A
#
# COMPACT_ATOMS: atom_id res chain seq x y z
N MET A 1 13.92 19.98 24.57
CA MET A 1 14.09 20.54 23.20
C MET A 1 14.50 19.45 22.21
N GLN A 2 15.58 18.71 22.48
CA GLN A 2 16.02 17.63 21.58
C GLN A 2 14.95 16.54 21.43
N GLU A 3 14.28 16.17 22.50
CA GLU A 3 13.22 15.17 22.43
C GLU A 3 12.07 15.63 21.54
N ALA A 4 11.71 16.92 21.64
CA ALA A 4 10.65 17.47 20.79
C ALA A 4 11.04 17.45 19.32
N ILE A 5 12.32 17.75 19.03
CA ILE A 5 12.84 17.73 17.66
C ILE A 5 12.82 16.29 17.11
N VAL A 6 13.27 15.33 17.93
CA VAL A 6 13.26 13.92 17.50
C VAL A 6 11.85 13.42 17.25
N LYS A 7 10.90 13.74 18.15
CA LYS A 7 9.51 13.35 17.96
C LYS A 7 8.91 13.95 16.69
N ALA A 8 9.19 15.23 16.45
CA ALA A 8 8.71 15.91 15.25
C ALA A 8 9.29 15.28 14.00
N ALA A 9 10.59 14.98 14.02
CA ALA A 9 11.25 14.32 12.87
C ALA A 9 10.67 12.93 12.62
N CYS A 10 10.44 12.15 13.68
CA CYS A 10 9.85 10.82 13.56
C CYS A 10 8.41 10.89 13.02
N ALA A 11 7.62 11.85 13.52
CA ALA A 11 6.25 12.03 13.05
C ALA A 11 6.22 12.42 11.57
N LEU A 12 7.08 13.35 11.17
CA LEU A 12 7.19 13.76 9.77
C LEU A 12 7.66 12.60 8.90
N GLY A 13 8.69 11.87 9.36
CA GLY A 13 9.19 10.70 8.66
C GLY A 13 8.13 9.63 8.49
N ALA A 14 7.34 9.38 9.54
CA ALA A 14 6.24 8.41 9.47
C ALA A 14 5.19 8.83 8.45
N GLY A 15 4.83 10.11 8.45
CA GLY A 15 3.86 10.65 7.49
C GLY A 15 4.34 10.55 6.06
N LEU A 16 5.60 10.91 5.80
CA LEU A 16 6.18 10.80 4.47
C LEU A 16 6.32 9.34 4.04
N CYS A 17 6.76 8.48 4.95
CA CYS A 17 6.92 7.05 4.67
C CYS A 17 5.59 6.42 4.25
N MET A 18 4.55 6.63 5.03
CA MET A 18 3.24 6.06 4.72
C MET A 18 2.58 6.75 3.53
N GLY A 19 2.64 8.09 3.48
CA GLY A 19 2.01 8.85 2.41
C GLY A 19 2.59 8.56 1.05
N ILE A 20 3.92 8.61 0.92
CA ILE A 20 4.61 8.34 -0.34
C ILE A 20 4.64 6.83 -0.61
N GLY A 21 4.87 6.02 0.43
CA GLY A 21 4.95 4.58 0.30
C GLY A 21 3.65 3.92 -0.14
N ALA A 22 2.51 4.55 0.12
CA ALA A 22 1.21 4.03 -0.30
C ALA A 22 0.88 4.34 -1.77
N ILE A 23 1.58 5.28 -2.40
CA ILE A 23 1.29 5.70 -3.78
C ILE A 23 1.46 4.53 -4.75
N GLY A 24 2.60 3.83 -4.67
CA GLY A 24 2.88 2.71 -5.56
C GLY A 24 1.84 1.59 -5.47
N PRO A 25 1.60 1.04 -4.27
CA PRO A 25 0.58 0.02 -4.09
C PRO A 25 -0.81 0.45 -4.54
N ALA A 26 -1.21 1.69 -4.24
CA ALA A 26 -2.52 2.20 -4.62
C ALA A 26 -2.69 2.24 -6.14
N ILE A 27 -1.68 2.73 -6.86
CA ILE A 27 -1.69 2.79 -8.33
C ILE A 27 -1.69 1.38 -8.90
N GLY A 28 -0.82 0.50 -8.38
CA GLY A 28 -0.73 -0.88 -8.84
C GLY A 28 -2.02 -1.64 -8.66
N GLU A 29 -2.64 -1.53 -7.48
CA GLU A 29 -3.91 -2.18 -7.20
C GLU A 29 -5.03 -1.61 -8.06
N GLY A 30 -5.07 -0.29 -8.23
CA GLY A 30 -6.06 0.35 -9.09
C GLY A 30 -5.95 -0.13 -10.53
N ASN A 31 -4.73 -0.24 -11.06
CA ASN A 31 -4.50 -0.76 -12.40
C ASN A 31 -4.93 -2.22 -12.51
N ALA A 32 -4.59 -3.04 -11.52
CA ALA A 32 -4.96 -4.46 -11.51
C ALA A 32 -6.48 -4.64 -11.50
N VAL A 33 -7.18 -3.86 -10.66
CA VAL A 33 -8.63 -3.92 -10.59
C VAL A 33 -9.26 -3.48 -11.92
N GLY A 34 -8.78 -2.37 -12.49
CA GLY A 34 -9.28 -1.88 -13.78
C GLY A 34 -9.11 -2.91 -14.89
N LYS A 35 -7.93 -3.54 -14.99
CA LYS A 35 -7.67 -4.56 -16.00
C LYS A 35 -8.52 -5.80 -15.77
N ALA A 36 -8.70 -6.22 -14.52
CA ALA A 36 -9.53 -7.37 -14.19
C ALA A 36 -10.98 -7.13 -14.58
N LEU A 37 -11.52 -5.95 -14.29
CA LEU A 37 -12.89 -5.60 -14.63
C LEU A 37 -13.09 -5.56 -16.14
N GLU A 38 -12.13 -5.02 -16.90
CA GLU A 38 -12.19 -5.06 -18.37
C GLU A 38 -12.20 -6.48 -18.88
N GLY A 39 -11.34 -7.35 -18.30
CA GLY A 39 -11.28 -8.76 -18.69
C GLY A 39 -12.59 -9.48 -18.41
N MET A 40 -13.20 -9.22 -17.26
CA MET A 40 -14.49 -9.80 -16.89
C MET A 40 -15.59 -9.37 -17.85
N ALA A 41 -15.56 -8.12 -18.29
CA ALA A 41 -16.53 -7.61 -19.25
C ALA A 41 -16.39 -8.26 -20.61
N ARG A 42 -15.16 -8.56 -21.03
CA ARG A 42 -14.88 -9.20 -22.33
C ARG A 42 -15.10 -10.71 -22.29
N GLN A 43 -14.78 -11.34 -21.17
CA GLN A 43 -14.84 -12.79 -21.01
C GLN A 43 -15.53 -13.11 -19.68
N PRO A 44 -16.86 -13.01 -19.63
CA PRO A 44 -17.61 -13.27 -18.39
C PRO A 44 -17.36 -14.67 -17.81
N GLU A 45 -17.06 -15.64 -18.65
CA GLU A 45 -16.75 -17.02 -18.24
C GLU A 45 -15.46 -17.12 -17.44
N SER A 46 -14.56 -16.12 -17.55
CA SER A 46 -13.30 -16.08 -16.82
C SER A 46 -13.36 -15.26 -15.53
N THR A 47 -14.54 -14.80 -15.13
CA THR A 47 -14.70 -13.91 -13.97
C THR A 47 -14.08 -14.49 -12.71
N SER A 48 -14.28 -15.78 -12.44
CA SER A 48 -13.75 -16.43 -11.24
C SER A 48 -12.21 -16.40 -11.23
N ASN A 49 -11.59 -16.76 -12.36
CA ASN A 49 -10.12 -16.76 -12.47
C ASN A 49 -9.56 -15.35 -12.38
N LEU A 50 -10.20 -14.39 -13.05
CA LEU A 50 -9.74 -13.00 -13.04
C LEU A 50 -9.84 -12.41 -11.66
N ARG A 51 -10.91 -12.69 -10.92
CA ARG A 51 -11.10 -12.22 -9.55
C ARG A 51 -10.02 -12.78 -8.64
N THR A 52 -9.77 -14.07 -8.70
CA THR A 52 -8.76 -14.73 -7.86
C THR A 52 -7.38 -14.16 -8.13
N ASN A 53 -7.00 -14.05 -9.40
CA ASN A 53 -5.69 -13.53 -9.77
C ASN A 53 -5.55 -12.04 -9.41
N MET A 54 -6.62 -11.27 -9.54
CA MET A 54 -6.65 -9.87 -9.11
C MET A 54 -6.37 -9.76 -7.62
N LEU A 55 -7.06 -10.56 -6.80
CA LEU A 55 -6.88 -10.52 -5.35
C LEU A 55 -5.47 -10.90 -4.94
N VAL A 56 -4.88 -11.93 -5.58
CA VAL A 56 -3.50 -12.33 -5.32
C VAL A 56 -2.54 -11.20 -5.70
N GLY A 57 -2.73 -10.59 -6.86
CA GLY A 57 -1.89 -9.49 -7.32
C GLY A 57 -1.99 -8.28 -6.39
N CYS A 58 -3.19 -7.93 -5.95
CA CYS A 58 -3.39 -6.83 -5.02
C CYS A 58 -2.75 -7.12 -3.66
N ALA A 59 -2.82 -8.36 -3.18
CA ALA A 59 -2.18 -8.73 -1.92
C ALA A 59 -0.66 -8.59 -2.00
N VAL A 60 -0.05 -8.98 -3.13
CA VAL A 60 1.39 -8.82 -3.34
C VAL A 60 1.76 -7.34 -3.39
N ALA A 61 0.99 -6.53 -4.11
CA ALA A 61 1.24 -5.08 -4.19
C ALA A 61 1.09 -4.42 -2.82
N GLU A 62 0.10 -4.83 -2.03
CA GLU A 62 -0.15 -4.27 -0.70
C GLU A 62 0.96 -4.59 0.30
N THR A 63 1.74 -5.64 0.07
CA THR A 63 2.86 -5.99 0.93
C THR A 63 3.82 -4.82 1.10
N THR A 64 4.12 -4.09 0.03
CA THR A 64 4.97 -2.90 0.08
C THR A 64 4.34 -1.81 0.95
N GLY A 65 3.03 -1.60 0.83
CA GLY A 65 2.30 -0.66 1.69
C GLY A 65 2.36 -1.05 3.15
N ILE A 66 2.27 -2.34 3.45
CA ILE A 66 2.38 -2.84 4.81
C ILE A 66 3.77 -2.61 5.38
N TYR A 67 4.83 -2.77 4.58
CA TYR A 67 6.19 -2.44 5.02
C TYR A 67 6.31 -0.97 5.40
N SER A 68 5.72 -0.07 4.59
CA SER A 68 5.70 1.36 4.91
C SER A 68 4.97 1.62 6.22
N LEU A 69 3.87 0.94 6.45
CA LEU A 69 3.10 1.05 7.69
C LEU A 69 3.93 0.61 8.90
N VAL A 70 4.63 -0.51 8.80
CA VAL A 70 5.48 -1.01 9.88
C VAL A 70 6.57 0.00 10.23
N ILE A 71 7.25 0.55 9.23
CA ILE A 71 8.29 1.57 9.46
C ILE A 71 7.68 2.82 10.10
N ALA A 72 6.51 3.26 9.62
CA ALA A 72 5.84 4.42 10.20
C ALA A 72 5.50 4.20 11.68
N LEU A 73 4.99 3.02 12.02
CA LEU A 73 4.67 2.69 13.41
C LEU A 73 5.92 2.65 14.29
N LEU A 74 7.02 2.10 13.77
CA LEU A 74 8.29 2.10 14.49
C LEU A 74 8.76 3.52 14.77
N LEU A 75 8.66 4.41 13.79
CA LEU A 75 9.06 5.80 13.96
C LEU A 75 8.19 6.52 15.00
N LEU A 76 6.89 6.22 15.03
CA LEU A 76 5.98 6.89 15.96
C LEU A 76 6.10 6.38 17.39
N PHE A 77 6.37 5.09 17.58
CA PHE A 77 6.27 4.47 18.90
C PHE A 77 7.56 3.92 19.47
N VAL A 78 8.54 3.63 18.63
CA VAL A 78 9.80 3.02 19.09
C VAL A 78 10.96 4.00 19.08
N PHE A 79 11.12 4.75 18.01
CA PHE A 79 12.30 5.63 17.82
C PHE A 79 12.11 7.06 18.29
N LYS A 80 10.94 7.36 18.81
CA LYS A 80 10.62 8.73 19.24
C LYS A 80 11.47 9.21 20.45
#